data_cad2071bace746764f59424c2d2d25ba
#
_entry.id   cad2071bace746764f59424c2d2d25ba
#
_cell.length_a   1.000
_cell.length_b   1.000
_cell.length_c   1.000
_cell.angle_alpha   90.00
_cell.angle_beta   90.00
_cell.angle_gamma   90.00
#
_symmetry.space_group_name_H-M   'P 1'
#
loop_
_entity.id
_entity.type
_entity.pdbx_description
1 polymer ?
#
loop_
_entity_poly.entity_id
_entity_poly.type
_entity_poly.pdbx_seq_one_letter_code
_entity_poly.pdbx_strand_id
1 'polypeptide(L)'
;MIQEHNHSAHSTPAVWGAIGSMTLCVALLIASEFMPVSLLTPIAHDLGATEGMAGQAISISGLFAVATSLLIATASGRLDRRHVLVGLTVAMLVSLALIAAAPSFGFLMVARALLGIAIGGFWSMSTATIVRLVPQSDVPKALSIMYMGNAAATAFAAPLGSWVGGLIGWRGVFWALVPLAAVTLVWQWASLPSMPPRERVPAARVLALLRRPHVARAMAGVMLTFGGAFAAFTYFRPFLEHQVRATVPQLSLLLLALGSAGFVGTYAAGTLMNRHLYRLLRYLPLALGLTTLALLWAGHSMWTLALLMFGWGALNAAIPVSWFNWLTQGVRDEPEAGGGLMVAAIQLAIMLSAGLGGLLLDHLSITATMIGAAALLAIGSLSVGSARRLSHASP
;
A
#
# COMPACT_ATOMS: atom_id res chain seq x y z
N MET A 1 54.74 3.31 4.79
CA MET A 1 53.89 2.48 5.67
C MET A 1 52.62 3.26 5.92
N ILE A 2 51.65 3.10 5.07
CA ILE A 2 50.30 3.73 5.20
C ILE A 2 49.43 2.63 5.79
N GLN A 3 49.05 2.77 7.06
CA GLN A 3 48.08 1.90 7.71
C GLN A 3 46.70 2.18 7.08
N GLU A 4 46.25 1.29 6.22
CA GLU A 4 44.84 1.17 5.87
C GLU A 4 44.06 0.79 7.13
N HIS A 5 43.36 1.76 7.72
CA HIS A 5 42.34 1.52 8.71
C HIS A 5 41.12 0.95 7.98
N ASN A 6 41.13 -0.36 7.85
CA ASN A 6 40.00 -1.16 7.39
C ASN A 6 38.93 -1.16 8.52
N HIS A 7 38.15 -0.06 8.63
CA HIS A 7 36.97 -0.06 9.45
C HIS A 7 35.92 -0.90 8.72
N SER A 8 35.90 -2.20 8.98
CA SER A 8 34.73 -3.04 8.81
C SER A 8 33.63 -2.48 9.72
N ALA A 9 32.85 -1.57 9.18
CA ALA A 9 31.68 -1.02 9.86
C ALA A 9 30.63 -2.13 9.97
N HIS A 10 30.76 -2.99 10.97
CA HIS A 10 29.70 -3.88 11.37
C HIS A 10 28.53 -3.01 11.88
N SER A 11 27.35 -3.18 11.31
CA SER A 11 26.13 -2.53 11.78
C SER A 11 25.89 -2.90 13.24
N THR A 12 25.83 -1.89 14.11
CA THR A 12 25.64 -2.10 15.56
C THR A 12 24.22 -2.65 15.84
N PRO A 13 24.01 -3.38 16.96
CA PRO A 13 22.68 -3.84 17.37
C PRO A 13 21.63 -2.74 17.42
N ALA A 14 22.02 -1.51 17.77
CA ALA A 14 21.13 -0.34 17.78
C ALA A 14 20.56 -0.01 16.39
N VAL A 15 21.33 -0.18 15.33
CA VAL A 15 20.90 0.05 13.94
C VAL A 15 19.82 -0.96 13.51
N TRP A 16 19.99 -2.23 13.87
CA TRP A 16 18.99 -3.27 13.61
C TRP A 16 17.73 -3.05 14.42
N GLY A 17 17.84 -2.50 15.64
CA GLY A 17 16.69 -2.03 16.44
C GLY A 17 15.90 -0.94 15.73
N ALA A 18 16.59 0.03 15.12
CA ALA A 18 15.92 1.08 14.32
C ALA A 18 15.20 0.49 13.10
N ILE A 19 15.81 -0.45 12.38
CA ILE A 19 15.16 -1.14 11.25
C ILE A 19 13.92 -1.92 11.74
N GLY A 20 14.02 -2.66 12.85
CA GLY A 20 12.91 -3.39 13.45
C GLY A 20 11.73 -2.47 13.81
N SER A 21 12.03 -1.32 14.42
CA SER A 21 11.00 -0.33 14.77
C SER A 21 10.32 0.28 13.53
N MET A 22 11.07 0.52 12.45
CA MET A 22 10.55 0.97 11.16
C MET A 22 9.70 -0.12 10.50
N THR A 23 10.11 -1.39 10.59
CA THR A 23 9.35 -2.55 10.09
C THR A 23 7.99 -2.65 10.77
N LEU A 24 7.96 -2.54 12.09
CA LEU A 24 6.70 -2.55 12.86
C LEU A 24 5.83 -1.34 12.50
N CYS A 25 6.41 -0.16 12.31
CA CYS A 25 5.68 1.03 11.88
C CYS A 25 5.04 0.82 10.51
N VAL A 26 5.77 0.28 9.52
CA VAL A 26 5.23 -0.06 8.20
C VAL A 26 4.09 -1.07 8.32
N ALA A 27 4.26 -2.11 9.13
CA ALA A 27 3.21 -3.10 9.34
C ALA A 27 1.93 -2.47 9.91
N LEU A 28 2.05 -1.56 10.87
CA LEU A 28 0.91 -0.85 11.46
C LEU A 28 0.27 0.16 10.50
N LEU A 29 1.05 0.87 9.70
CA LEU A 29 0.52 1.77 8.66
C LEU A 29 -0.32 0.98 7.64
N ILE A 30 0.19 -0.13 7.14
CA ILE A 30 -0.51 -1.00 6.19
C ILE A 30 -1.72 -1.67 6.83
N ALA A 31 -1.60 -2.15 8.08
CA ALA A 31 -2.73 -2.72 8.80
C ALA A 31 -3.85 -1.69 8.97
N SER A 32 -3.53 -0.47 9.39
CA SER A 32 -4.50 0.60 9.55
C SER A 32 -5.11 1.10 8.23
N GLU A 33 -4.42 0.95 7.12
CA GLU A 33 -4.92 1.27 5.78
C GLU A 33 -5.88 0.18 5.25
N PHE A 34 -5.59 -1.10 5.49
CA PHE A 34 -6.33 -2.23 4.90
C PHE A 34 -7.41 -2.82 5.81
N MET A 35 -7.31 -2.68 7.14
CA MET A 35 -8.37 -3.13 8.04
C MET A 35 -9.76 -2.54 7.75
N PRO A 36 -9.91 -1.25 7.36
CA PRO A 36 -11.23 -0.73 6.99
C PRO A 36 -11.89 -1.48 5.82
N VAL A 37 -11.11 -2.07 4.91
CA VAL A 37 -11.65 -2.89 3.81
C VAL A 37 -12.45 -4.08 4.35
N SER A 38 -11.93 -4.74 5.37
CA SER A 38 -12.60 -5.88 6.01
C SER A 38 -13.64 -5.49 7.07
N LEU A 39 -13.69 -4.21 7.44
CA LEU A 39 -14.61 -3.65 8.44
C LEU A 39 -15.60 -2.66 7.82
N LEU A 40 -15.64 -2.55 6.49
CA LEU A 40 -16.34 -1.50 5.77
C LEU A 40 -17.84 -1.45 6.09
N THR A 41 -18.53 -2.60 6.01
CA THR A 41 -19.97 -2.70 6.32
C THR A 41 -20.29 -2.37 7.79
N PRO A 42 -19.60 -2.92 8.82
CA PRO A 42 -19.87 -2.53 10.20
C PRO A 42 -19.54 -1.06 10.51
N ILE A 43 -18.52 -0.45 9.88
CA ILE A 43 -18.23 0.98 10.02
C ILE A 43 -19.37 1.81 9.43
N ALA A 44 -19.83 1.46 8.21
CA ALA A 44 -20.94 2.14 7.54
C ALA A 44 -22.22 2.10 8.39
N HIS A 45 -22.62 0.91 8.83
CA HIS A 45 -23.81 0.71 9.62
C HIS A 45 -23.80 1.49 10.94
N ASP A 46 -22.68 1.44 11.68
CA ASP A 46 -22.56 2.05 13.00
C ASP A 46 -22.49 3.58 12.95
N LEU A 47 -21.95 4.15 11.88
CA LEU A 47 -21.84 5.60 11.68
C LEU A 47 -22.96 6.20 10.82
N GLY A 48 -23.99 5.41 10.46
CA GLY A 48 -25.11 5.86 9.64
C GLY A 48 -24.70 6.33 8.23
N ALA A 49 -23.69 5.69 7.65
CA ALA A 49 -23.17 5.98 6.32
C ALA A 49 -23.48 4.83 5.34
N THR A 50 -23.37 5.09 4.04
CA THR A 50 -23.40 4.02 3.04
C THR A 50 -22.06 3.30 2.97
N GLU A 51 -22.04 2.10 2.38
CA GLU A 51 -20.79 1.36 2.17
C GLU A 51 -19.84 2.09 1.21
N GLY A 52 -20.38 2.78 0.22
CA GLY A 52 -19.61 3.63 -0.67
C GLY A 52 -19.00 4.83 0.06
N MET A 53 -19.75 5.48 0.96
CA MET A 53 -19.22 6.53 1.84
C MET A 53 -18.11 5.98 2.74
N ALA A 54 -18.29 4.80 3.35
CA ALA A 54 -17.24 4.19 4.17
C ALA A 54 -15.96 3.92 3.38
N GLY A 55 -16.08 3.54 2.09
CA GLY A 55 -14.94 3.43 1.16
C GLY A 55 -14.22 4.76 0.92
N GLN A 56 -14.92 5.91 0.99
CA GLN A 56 -14.30 7.23 0.88
C GLN A 56 -13.34 7.54 2.03
N ALA A 57 -13.46 6.84 3.17
CA ALA A 57 -12.48 6.95 4.25
C ALA A 57 -11.08 6.47 3.82
N ILE A 58 -10.99 5.59 2.83
CA ILE A 58 -9.72 5.19 2.19
C ILE A 58 -9.26 6.30 1.23
N SER A 59 -10.17 6.86 0.44
CA SER A 59 -9.87 7.97 -0.49
C SER A 59 -9.27 9.17 0.22
N ILE A 60 -9.82 9.59 1.35
CA ILE A 60 -9.30 10.75 2.09
C ILE A 60 -7.89 10.51 2.62
N SER A 61 -7.59 9.30 3.12
CA SER A 61 -6.23 8.93 3.51
C SER A 61 -5.28 8.98 2.33
N GLY A 62 -5.68 8.46 1.17
CA GLY A 62 -4.92 8.51 -0.08
C GLY A 62 -4.63 9.94 -0.52
N LEU A 63 -5.60 10.85 -0.47
CA LEU A 63 -5.44 12.27 -0.82
C LEU A 63 -4.34 12.92 0.03
N PHE A 64 -4.42 12.77 1.36
CA PHE A 64 -3.43 13.35 2.27
C PHE A 64 -2.08 12.63 2.16
N ALA A 65 -2.06 11.33 1.82
CA ALA A 65 -0.82 10.61 1.57
C ALA A 65 -0.10 11.12 0.31
N VAL A 66 -0.81 11.36 -0.80
CA VAL A 66 -0.25 11.98 -2.01
C VAL A 66 0.31 13.37 -1.69
N ALA A 67 -0.49 14.23 -1.08
CA ALA A 67 -0.07 15.59 -0.73
C ALA A 67 1.17 15.58 0.15
N THR A 68 1.17 14.75 1.20
CA THR A 68 2.30 14.66 2.13
C THR A 68 3.53 14.05 1.47
N SER A 69 3.40 13.00 0.65
CA SER A 69 4.54 12.37 -0.01
C SER A 69 5.30 13.34 -0.93
N LEU A 70 4.59 14.25 -1.57
CA LEU A 70 5.19 15.27 -2.45
C LEU A 70 5.80 16.45 -1.66
N LEU A 71 5.19 16.81 -0.53
CA LEU A 71 5.55 17.99 0.22
C LEU A 71 6.55 17.74 1.36
N ILE A 72 6.59 16.52 1.91
CA ILE A 72 7.36 16.22 3.12
C ILE A 72 8.86 16.46 2.93
N ALA A 73 9.41 16.12 1.76
CA ALA A 73 10.81 16.35 1.44
C ALA A 73 11.19 17.85 1.45
N THR A 74 10.24 18.71 1.07
CA THR A 74 10.42 20.15 1.10
C THR A 74 10.15 20.72 2.50
N ALA A 75 9.09 20.26 3.16
CA ALA A 75 8.68 20.75 4.48
C ALA A 75 9.68 20.34 5.59
N SER A 76 10.20 19.12 5.53
CA SER A 76 11.15 18.58 6.52
C SER A 76 12.61 18.96 6.27
N GLY A 77 12.92 19.71 5.22
CA GLY A 77 14.29 19.96 4.77
C GLY A 77 15.20 20.72 5.75
N ARG A 78 14.68 21.18 6.89
CA ARG A 78 15.45 21.82 7.98
C ARG A 78 15.41 21.00 9.28
N LEU A 79 14.60 19.93 9.31
CA LEU A 79 14.38 19.12 10.50
C LEU A 79 15.25 17.87 10.46
N ASP A 80 15.66 17.41 11.63
CA ASP A 80 16.28 16.09 11.77
C ASP A 80 15.27 15.02 11.35
N ARG A 81 15.70 14.11 10.49
CA ARG A 81 14.85 13.04 9.93
C ARG A 81 14.26 12.14 11.02
N ARG A 82 14.98 11.93 12.14
CA ARG A 82 14.48 11.24 13.33
C ARG A 82 13.21 11.89 13.85
N HIS A 83 13.23 13.21 14.07
CA HIS A 83 12.06 13.92 14.61
C HIS A 83 10.87 13.90 13.66
N VAL A 84 11.11 13.93 12.35
CA VAL A 84 10.04 13.82 11.36
C VAL A 84 9.41 12.43 11.38
N LEU A 85 10.21 11.36 11.37
CA LEU A 85 9.68 9.98 11.42
C LEU A 85 8.91 9.70 12.71
N VAL A 86 9.46 10.13 13.86
CA VAL A 86 8.79 10.01 15.16
C VAL A 86 7.49 10.82 15.16
N GLY A 87 7.48 12.05 14.63
CA GLY A 87 6.29 12.88 14.51
C GLY A 87 5.20 12.23 13.64
N LEU A 88 5.59 11.55 12.54
CA LEU A 88 4.65 10.79 11.70
C LEU A 88 4.10 9.56 12.44
N THR A 89 4.90 8.91 13.28
CA THR A 89 4.43 7.80 14.14
C THR A 89 3.49 8.30 15.24
N VAL A 90 3.72 9.50 15.81
CA VAL A 90 2.77 10.17 16.71
C VAL A 90 1.46 10.44 15.95
N ALA A 91 1.53 10.98 14.74
CA ALA A 91 0.35 11.23 13.91
C ALA A 91 -0.46 9.94 13.66
N MET A 92 0.23 8.81 13.37
CA MET A 92 -0.40 7.49 13.24
C MET A 92 -1.08 7.07 14.55
N LEU A 93 -0.39 7.14 15.68
CA LEU A 93 -0.93 6.78 17.00
C LEU A 93 -2.19 7.59 17.34
N VAL A 94 -2.12 8.91 17.17
CA VAL A 94 -3.26 9.81 17.41
C VAL A 94 -4.40 9.47 16.46
N SER A 95 -4.11 9.26 15.16
CA SER A 95 -5.12 8.86 14.18
C SER A 95 -5.82 7.57 14.57
N LEU A 96 -5.09 6.53 14.98
CA LEU A 96 -5.68 5.25 15.40
C LEU A 96 -6.62 5.43 16.60
N ALA A 97 -6.22 6.21 17.60
CA ALA A 97 -7.06 6.52 18.73
C ALA A 97 -8.32 7.31 18.32
N LEU A 98 -8.18 8.30 17.43
CA LEU A 98 -9.30 9.07 16.90
C LEU A 98 -10.25 8.20 16.06
N ILE A 99 -9.73 7.30 15.23
CA ILE A 99 -10.54 6.34 14.46
C ILE A 99 -11.34 5.46 15.44
N ALA A 100 -10.69 4.89 16.44
CA ALA A 100 -11.32 4.01 17.43
C ALA A 100 -12.40 4.74 18.24
N ALA A 101 -12.21 6.02 18.54
CA ALA A 101 -13.13 6.86 19.28
C ALA A 101 -14.18 7.59 18.42
N ALA A 102 -14.17 7.42 17.08
CA ALA A 102 -14.98 8.22 16.16
C ALA A 102 -16.49 8.15 16.45
N PRO A 103 -17.14 9.28 16.82
CA PRO A 103 -18.57 9.32 17.10
C PRO A 103 -19.42 9.53 15.85
N SER A 104 -18.82 9.96 14.75
CA SER A 104 -19.49 10.27 13.49
C SER A 104 -18.59 10.01 12.29
N PHE A 105 -19.22 9.86 11.12
CA PHE A 105 -18.50 9.67 9.86
C PHE A 105 -17.56 10.84 9.53
N GLY A 106 -17.99 12.09 9.72
CA GLY A 106 -17.15 13.27 9.51
C GLY A 106 -15.90 13.29 10.39
N PHE A 107 -16.03 12.87 11.66
CA PHE A 107 -14.89 12.73 12.56
C PHE A 107 -13.93 11.63 12.12
N LEU A 108 -14.46 10.49 11.65
CA LEU A 108 -13.68 9.43 11.04
C LEU A 108 -12.85 9.94 9.85
N MET A 109 -13.44 10.79 9.00
CA MET A 109 -12.73 11.37 7.84
C MET A 109 -11.53 12.22 8.26
N VAL A 110 -11.67 13.05 9.31
CA VAL A 110 -10.54 13.84 9.86
C VAL A 110 -9.45 12.92 10.41
N ALA A 111 -9.84 11.89 11.16
CA ALA A 111 -8.91 10.91 11.70
C ALA A 111 -8.15 10.17 10.58
N ARG A 112 -8.84 9.79 9.52
CA ARG A 112 -8.27 9.14 8.32
C ARG A 112 -7.36 10.07 7.52
N ALA A 113 -7.67 11.36 7.44
CA ALA A 113 -6.79 12.36 6.82
C ALA A 113 -5.44 12.44 7.56
N LEU A 114 -5.46 12.43 8.90
CA LEU A 114 -4.25 12.39 9.71
C LEU A 114 -3.43 11.11 9.47
N LEU A 115 -4.10 9.95 9.31
CA LEU A 115 -3.42 8.71 8.94
C LEU A 115 -2.75 8.82 7.57
N GLY A 116 -3.41 9.44 6.60
CA GLY A 116 -2.85 9.70 5.28
C GLY A 116 -1.54 10.51 5.33
N ILE A 117 -1.48 11.53 6.19
CA ILE A 117 -0.26 12.29 6.43
C ILE A 117 0.86 11.37 6.93
N ALA A 118 0.57 10.49 7.89
CA ALA A 118 1.53 9.53 8.42
C ALA A 118 2.01 8.55 7.33
N ILE A 119 1.10 7.98 6.54
CA ILE A 119 1.41 7.04 5.44
C ILE A 119 2.32 7.71 4.41
N GLY A 120 1.88 8.82 3.82
CA GLY A 120 2.61 9.50 2.74
C GLY A 120 3.99 9.99 3.17
N GLY A 121 4.07 10.56 4.38
CA GLY A 121 5.33 11.05 4.94
C GLY A 121 6.31 9.91 5.25
N PHE A 122 5.85 8.85 5.89
CA PHE A 122 6.70 7.73 6.27
C PHE A 122 7.25 6.99 5.05
N TRP A 123 6.39 6.64 4.08
CA TRP A 123 6.81 5.94 2.87
C TRP A 123 7.82 6.74 2.04
N SER A 124 7.64 8.06 1.90
CA SER A 124 8.59 8.87 1.13
C SER A 124 9.96 9.01 1.80
N MET A 125 10.05 8.80 3.12
CA MET A 125 11.30 8.94 3.88
C MET A 125 11.95 7.60 4.24
N SER A 126 11.21 6.51 4.32
CA SER A 126 11.66 5.23 4.90
C SER A 126 12.87 4.62 4.19
N THR A 127 12.80 4.48 2.86
CA THR A 127 13.90 3.90 2.05
C THR A 127 15.20 4.70 2.19
N ALA A 128 15.11 6.02 2.05
CA ALA A 128 16.26 6.91 2.19
C ALA A 128 16.82 6.94 3.62
N THR A 129 16.00 6.67 4.63
CA THR A 129 16.42 6.52 6.01
C THR A 129 17.22 5.23 6.19
N ILE A 130 16.73 4.11 5.66
CA ILE A 130 17.45 2.82 5.76
C ILE A 130 18.83 2.90 5.08
N VAL A 131 18.92 3.48 3.89
CA VAL A 131 20.19 3.68 3.17
C VAL A 131 21.21 4.50 4.00
N ARG A 132 20.71 5.36 4.91
CA ARG A 132 21.58 6.14 5.81
C ARG A 132 21.99 5.40 7.08
N LEU A 133 21.20 4.42 7.50
CA LEU A 133 21.40 3.70 8.76
C LEU A 133 22.42 2.58 8.65
N VAL A 134 22.54 1.94 7.49
CA VAL A 134 23.37 0.75 7.30
C VAL A 134 24.45 0.97 6.25
N PRO A 135 25.57 0.22 6.31
CA PRO A 135 26.54 0.14 5.23
C PRO A 135 25.89 -0.32 3.92
N GLN A 136 26.48 0.08 2.78
CA GLN A 136 25.94 -0.22 1.45
C GLN A 136 25.70 -1.73 1.22
N SER A 137 26.53 -2.60 1.79
CA SER A 137 26.39 -4.06 1.74
C SER A 137 25.12 -4.57 2.41
N ASP A 138 24.66 -3.91 3.46
CA ASP A 138 23.53 -4.33 4.29
C ASP A 138 22.20 -3.72 3.85
N VAL A 139 22.21 -2.73 2.93
CA VAL A 139 21.01 -2.04 2.44
C VAL A 139 19.95 -3.02 1.89
N PRO A 140 20.30 -4.01 1.04
CA PRO A 140 19.30 -4.96 0.54
C PRO A 140 18.63 -5.77 1.64
N LYS A 141 19.41 -6.21 2.65
CA LYS A 141 18.91 -6.95 3.81
C LYS A 141 17.98 -6.09 4.66
N ALA A 142 18.37 -4.85 4.95
CA ALA A 142 17.59 -3.93 5.77
C ALA A 142 16.26 -3.55 5.10
N LEU A 143 16.26 -3.28 3.80
CA LEU A 143 15.04 -3.04 3.02
C LEU A 143 14.14 -4.28 2.99
N SER A 144 14.71 -5.48 2.83
CA SER A 144 13.95 -6.73 2.85
C SER A 144 13.23 -6.94 4.18
N ILE A 145 13.86 -6.63 5.31
CA ILE A 145 13.24 -6.71 6.63
C ILE A 145 12.10 -5.70 6.75
N MET A 146 12.28 -4.46 6.30
CA MET A 146 11.21 -3.46 6.32
C MET A 146 10.02 -3.89 5.45
N TYR A 147 10.26 -4.37 4.23
CA TYR A 147 9.21 -4.83 3.33
C TYR A 147 8.55 -6.13 3.79
N MET A 148 9.20 -6.93 4.63
CA MET A 148 8.56 -8.09 5.28
C MET A 148 7.43 -7.66 6.20
N GLY A 149 7.57 -6.54 6.93
CA GLY A 149 6.48 -5.95 7.71
C GLY A 149 5.28 -5.56 6.83
N ASN A 150 5.54 -4.94 5.67
CA ASN A 150 4.50 -4.63 4.69
C ASN A 150 3.79 -5.91 4.17
N ALA A 151 4.56 -6.92 3.79
CA ALA A 151 4.01 -8.17 3.26
C ALA A 151 3.15 -8.90 4.31
N ALA A 152 3.62 -8.99 5.55
CA ALA A 152 2.87 -9.60 6.64
C ALA A 152 1.56 -8.85 6.92
N ALA A 153 1.61 -7.52 7.02
CA ALA A 153 0.41 -6.72 7.23
C ALA A 153 -0.59 -6.86 6.07
N THR A 154 -0.11 -6.81 4.82
CA THR A 154 -0.96 -6.99 3.64
C THR A 154 -1.65 -8.37 3.63
N ALA A 155 -0.95 -9.41 4.06
CA ALA A 155 -1.51 -10.76 4.11
C ALA A 155 -2.54 -10.95 5.22
N PHE A 156 -2.29 -10.37 6.40
CA PHE A 156 -3.04 -10.71 7.61
C PHE A 156 -3.97 -9.60 8.11
N ALA A 157 -3.79 -8.33 7.73
CA ALA A 157 -4.59 -7.24 8.28
C ALA A 157 -6.10 -7.39 8.01
N ALA A 158 -6.48 -7.68 6.77
CA ALA A 158 -7.89 -7.83 6.41
C ALA A 158 -8.55 -9.07 7.09
N PRO A 159 -7.98 -10.27 7.05
CA PRO A 159 -8.58 -11.42 7.74
C PRO A 159 -8.62 -11.25 9.26
N LEU A 160 -7.56 -10.74 9.89
CA LEU A 160 -7.55 -10.44 11.33
C LEU A 160 -8.56 -9.35 11.68
N GLY A 161 -8.63 -8.28 10.86
CA GLY A 161 -9.62 -7.22 11.03
C GLY A 161 -11.06 -7.76 11.00
N SER A 162 -11.37 -8.63 10.05
CA SER A 162 -12.69 -9.26 9.96
C SER A 162 -12.99 -10.15 11.16
N TRP A 163 -12.06 -11.05 11.52
CA TRP A 163 -12.25 -12.01 12.60
C TRP A 163 -12.34 -11.31 13.97
N VAL A 164 -11.36 -10.49 14.31
CA VAL A 164 -11.33 -9.75 15.58
C VAL A 164 -12.48 -8.75 15.64
N GLY A 165 -12.80 -8.09 14.52
CA GLY A 165 -13.93 -7.17 14.42
C GLY A 165 -15.28 -7.84 14.67
N GLY A 166 -15.42 -9.12 14.32
CA GLY A 166 -16.59 -9.93 14.65
C GLY A 166 -16.71 -10.23 16.16
N LEU A 167 -15.60 -10.22 16.92
CA LEU A 167 -15.58 -10.51 18.35
C LEU A 167 -15.73 -9.24 19.21
N ILE A 168 -14.99 -8.19 18.91
CA ILE A 168 -14.88 -6.98 19.76
C ILE A 168 -15.35 -5.70 19.05
N GLY A 169 -15.95 -5.84 17.86
CA GLY A 169 -16.39 -4.71 17.04
C GLY A 169 -15.23 -3.98 16.33
N TRP A 170 -15.56 -3.16 15.31
CA TRP A 170 -14.57 -2.46 14.52
C TRP A 170 -13.74 -1.45 15.33
N ARG A 171 -14.35 -0.77 16.31
CA ARG A 171 -13.62 0.15 17.21
C ARG A 171 -12.59 -0.60 18.04
N GLY A 172 -12.95 -1.78 18.55
CA GLY A 172 -12.05 -2.64 19.33
C GLY A 172 -10.80 -3.04 18.54
N VAL A 173 -10.94 -3.29 17.24
CA VAL A 173 -9.80 -3.59 16.35
C VAL A 173 -8.81 -2.42 16.31
N PHE A 174 -9.29 -1.18 16.12
CA PHE A 174 -8.42 -0.01 16.11
C PHE A 174 -7.84 0.28 17.49
N TRP A 175 -8.61 0.10 18.58
CA TRP A 175 -8.08 0.19 19.94
C TRP A 175 -6.96 -0.80 20.21
N ALA A 176 -7.01 -2.01 19.65
CA ALA A 176 -5.94 -3.00 19.78
C ALA A 176 -4.64 -2.58 19.04
N LEU A 177 -4.73 -1.74 18.00
CA LEU A 177 -3.54 -1.21 17.33
C LEU A 177 -2.87 -0.07 18.10
N VAL A 178 -3.60 0.66 18.95
CA VAL A 178 -3.06 1.82 19.70
C VAL A 178 -1.86 1.43 20.57
N PRO A 179 -1.90 0.39 21.44
CA PRO A 179 -0.74 0.01 22.23
C PRO A 179 0.45 -0.44 21.38
N LEU A 180 0.21 -1.10 20.25
CA LEU A 180 1.28 -1.48 19.32
C LEU A 180 1.93 -0.25 18.66
N ALA A 181 1.14 0.76 18.33
CA ALA A 181 1.65 2.03 17.81
C ALA A 181 2.44 2.80 18.89
N ALA A 182 2.01 2.76 20.16
CA ALA A 182 2.73 3.35 21.28
C ALA A 182 4.09 2.63 21.51
N VAL A 183 4.11 1.31 21.46
CA VAL A 183 5.37 0.52 21.53
C VAL A 183 6.28 0.89 20.37
N THR A 184 5.75 0.99 19.15
CA THR A 184 6.51 1.41 17.98
C THR A 184 7.11 2.79 18.15
N LEU A 185 6.35 3.74 18.66
CA LEU A 185 6.79 5.12 18.94
C LEU A 185 7.95 5.14 19.92
N VAL A 186 7.81 4.45 21.06
CA VAL A 186 8.86 4.37 22.08
C VAL A 186 10.11 3.68 21.49
N TRP A 187 9.93 2.60 20.75
CA TRP A 187 11.04 1.89 20.13
C TRP A 187 11.75 2.76 19.08
N GLN A 188 11.04 3.47 18.22
CA GLN A 188 11.62 4.42 17.26
C GLN A 188 12.38 5.54 17.98
N TRP A 189 11.77 6.12 19.02
CA TRP A 189 12.41 7.17 19.80
C TRP A 189 13.74 6.70 20.42
N ALA A 190 13.79 5.47 20.90
CA ALA A 190 14.98 4.92 21.54
C ALA A 190 16.06 4.47 20.54
N SER A 191 15.66 3.98 19.36
CA SER A 191 16.58 3.31 18.42
C SER A 191 17.04 4.15 17.24
N LEU A 192 16.24 5.14 16.80
CA LEU A 192 16.62 5.99 15.66
C LEU A 192 17.71 6.99 16.08
N PRO A 193 18.87 7.00 15.40
CA PRO A 193 19.90 8.03 15.63
C PRO A 193 19.46 9.38 15.06
N SER A 194 20.10 10.46 15.49
CA SER A 194 19.97 11.76 14.86
C SER A 194 20.48 11.70 13.42
N MET A 195 19.70 12.24 12.51
CA MET A 195 19.98 12.25 11.07
C MET A 195 19.76 13.66 10.52
N PRO A 196 20.79 14.51 10.58
CA PRO A 196 20.67 15.90 10.12
C PRO A 196 20.21 16.00 8.67
N PRO A 197 19.55 17.12 8.32
CA PRO A 197 18.99 17.32 6.99
C PRO A 197 20.07 17.25 5.90
N ARG A 198 19.68 16.75 4.71
CA ARG A 198 20.46 16.80 3.47
C ARG A 198 19.78 17.72 2.46
N GLU A 199 20.43 17.93 1.33
CA GLU A 199 19.88 18.71 0.22
C GLU A 199 18.46 18.27 -0.15
N ARG A 200 17.62 19.24 -0.47
CA ARG A 200 16.21 19.07 -0.79
C ARG A 200 16.06 18.55 -2.21
N VAL A 201 15.22 17.53 -2.40
CA VAL A 201 14.72 17.18 -3.72
C VAL A 201 13.39 17.94 -3.91
N PRO A 202 13.35 18.98 -4.77
CA PRO A 202 12.10 19.73 -4.99
C PRO A 202 11.03 18.83 -5.60
N ALA A 203 9.78 18.99 -5.16
CA ALA A 203 8.63 18.27 -5.77
C ALA A 203 8.54 18.52 -7.28
N ALA A 204 8.95 19.70 -7.75
CA ALA A 204 9.03 20.01 -9.18
C ALA A 204 9.94 19.05 -9.96
N ARG A 205 11.03 18.55 -9.34
CA ARG A 205 11.93 17.57 -9.98
C ARG A 205 11.26 16.21 -10.12
N VAL A 206 10.49 15.80 -9.12
CA VAL A 206 9.70 14.54 -9.16
C VAL A 206 8.67 14.61 -10.29
N LEU A 207 7.93 15.71 -10.38
CA LEU A 207 6.91 15.92 -11.42
C LEU A 207 7.53 16.10 -12.82
N ALA A 208 8.74 16.64 -12.92
CA ALA A 208 9.44 16.80 -14.20
C ALA A 208 9.71 15.44 -14.91
N LEU A 209 9.78 14.34 -14.15
CA LEU A 209 9.88 13.00 -14.74
C LEU A 209 8.69 12.63 -15.64
N LEU A 210 7.50 13.18 -15.38
CA LEU A 210 6.33 13.00 -16.24
C LEU A 210 6.48 13.61 -17.64
N ARG A 211 7.45 14.50 -17.86
CA ARG A 211 7.78 15.00 -19.21
C ARG A 211 8.43 13.94 -20.08
N ARG A 212 8.95 12.86 -19.49
CA ARG A 212 9.50 11.71 -20.23
C ARG A 212 8.35 10.80 -20.68
N PRO A 213 8.13 10.59 -21.99
CA PRO A 213 6.94 9.89 -22.48
C PRO A 213 6.81 8.44 -21.95
N HIS A 214 7.92 7.73 -21.77
CA HIS A 214 7.91 6.36 -21.21
C HIS A 214 7.53 6.35 -19.73
N VAL A 215 7.96 7.34 -18.94
CA VAL A 215 7.59 7.47 -17.52
C VAL A 215 6.11 7.84 -17.40
N ALA A 216 5.62 8.81 -18.17
CA ALA A 216 4.21 9.19 -18.15
C ALA A 216 3.28 8.01 -18.49
N ARG A 217 3.63 7.22 -19.52
CA ARG A 217 2.88 5.99 -19.86
C ARG A 217 2.93 4.93 -18.78
N ALA A 218 4.10 4.73 -18.17
CA ALA A 218 4.25 3.80 -17.07
C ALA A 218 3.40 4.23 -15.86
N MET A 219 3.42 5.51 -15.47
CA MET A 219 2.60 6.02 -14.37
C MET A 219 1.10 5.89 -14.67
N ALA A 220 0.67 6.13 -15.91
CA ALA A 220 -0.71 5.85 -16.33
C ALA A 220 -1.05 4.36 -16.20
N GLY A 221 -0.15 3.46 -16.62
CA GLY A 221 -0.31 2.01 -16.44
C GLY A 221 -0.39 1.60 -14.97
N VAL A 222 0.47 2.18 -14.12
CA VAL A 222 0.42 2.01 -12.65
C VAL A 222 -0.94 2.45 -12.11
N MET A 223 -1.39 3.66 -12.44
CA MET A 223 -2.66 4.20 -11.94
C MET A 223 -3.85 3.34 -12.35
N LEU A 224 -3.92 2.89 -13.60
CA LEU A 224 -4.99 2.03 -14.09
C LEU A 224 -4.96 0.64 -13.43
N THR A 225 -3.77 0.06 -13.28
CA THR A 225 -3.60 -1.27 -12.69
C THR A 225 -3.92 -1.26 -11.20
N PHE A 226 -3.32 -0.36 -10.44
CA PHE A 226 -3.60 -0.24 -9.00
C PHE A 226 -5.02 0.27 -8.76
N GLY A 227 -5.51 1.19 -9.59
CA GLY A 227 -6.88 1.69 -9.50
C GLY A 227 -7.91 0.57 -9.66
N GLY A 228 -7.77 -0.28 -10.67
CA GLY A 228 -8.65 -1.42 -10.86
C GLY A 228 -8.52 -2.46 -9.74
N ALA A 229 -7.29 -2.79 -9.32
CA ALA A 229 -7.05 -3.72 -8.22
C ALA A 229 -7.69 -3.23 -6.90
N PHE A 230 -7.48 -1.95 -6.55
CA PHE A 230 -8.03 -1.40 -5.31
C PHE A 230 -9.52 -1.10 -5.38
N ALA A 231 -10.10 -0.81 -6.55
CA ALA A 231 -11.55 -0.73 -6.72
C ALA A 231 -12.23 -2.06 -6.37
N ALA A 232 -11.67 -3.19 -6.79
CA ALA A 232 -12.18 -4.50 -6.38
C ALA A 232 -11.90 -4.80 -4.92
N PHE A 233 -10.64 -4.63 -4.48
CA PHE A 233 -10.19 -4.97 -3.12
C PHE A 233 -10.97 -4.22 -2.03
N THR A 234 -11.18 -2.92 -2.19
CA THR A 234 -11.89 -2.08 -1.22
C THR A 234 -13.31 -2.59 -0.95
N TYR A 235 -13.97 -3.12 -1.96
CA TYR A 235 -15.38 -3.53 -1.88
C TYR A 235 -15.57 -5.04 -1.88
N PHE A 236 -14.53 -5.85 -1.61
CA PHE A 236 -14.67 -7.30 -1.48
C PHE A 236 -15.60 -7.69 -0.33
N ARG A 237 -15.58 -6.97 0.79
CA ARG A 237 -16.49 -7.29 1.90
C ARG A 237 -17.96 -7.13 1.49
N PRO A 238 -18.43 -5.98 0.98
CA PRO A 238 -19.78 -5.85 0.44
C PRO A 238 -20.11 -6.91 -0.61
N PHE A 239 -19.17 -7.21 -1.51
CA PHE A 239 -19.37 -8.26 -2.51
C PHE A 239 -19.63 -9.63 -1.88
N LEU A 240 -18.82 -10.02 -0.90
CA LEU A 240 -18.96 -11.32 -0.24
C LEU A 240 -20.21 -11.40 0.63
N GLU A 241 -20.62 -10.30 1.27
CA GLU A 241 -21.84 -10.26 2.10
C GLU A 241 -23.12 -10.21 1.26
N HIS A 242 -23.18 -9.36 0.22
CA HIS A 242 -24.41 -9.15 -0.57
C HIS A 242 -24.63 -10.20 -1.65
N GLN A 243 -23.56 -10.59 -2.40
CA GLN A 243 -23.69 -11.53 -3.51
C GLN A 243 -23.55 -13.00 -3.07
N VAL A 244 -22.62 -13.27 -2.12
CA VAL A 244 -22.30 -14.62 -1.69
C VAL A 244 -23.02 -14.99 -0.38
N ARG A 245 -23.48 -13.98 0.38
CA ARG A 245 -24.05 -14.12 1.73
C ARG A 245 -23.11 -14.83 2.70
N ALA A 246 -21.81 -14.51 2.57
CA ALA A 246 -20.78 -15.10 3.41
C ALA A 246 -20.93 -14.67 4.87
N THR A 247 -20.82 -15.62 5.78
CA THR A 247 -20.74 -15.36 7.22
C THR A 247 -19.38 -14.74 7.57
N VAL A 248 -19.27 -14.08 8.74
CA VAL A 248 -18.00 -13.47 9.20
C VAL A 248 -16.83 -14.48 9.21
N PRO A 249 -16.98 -15.72 9.71
CA PRO A 249 -15.91 -16.72 9.63
C PRO A 249 -15.51 -17.07 8.18
N GLN A 250 -16.50 -17.24 7.29
CA GLN A 250 -16.25 -17.53 5.87
C GLN A 250 -15.53 -16.37 5.19
N LEU A 251 -15.95 -15.12 5.44
CA LEU A 251 -15.32 -13.91 4.94
C LEU A 251 -13.86 -13.82 5.41
N SER A 252 -13.61 -14.09 6.70
CA SER A 252 -12.25 -14.06 7.25
C SER A 252 -11.34 -15.13 6.60
N LEU A 253 -11.86 -16.34 6.35
CA LEU A 253 -11.12 -17.40 5.67
C LEU A 253 -10.84 -17.07 4.20
N LEU A 254 -11.80 -16.46 3.48
CA LEU A 254 -11.62 -16.03 2.11
C LEU A 254 -10.57 -14.90 1.99
N LEU A 255 -10.60 -13.95 2.91
CA LEU A 255 -9.58 -12.90 2.99
C LEU A 255 -8.21 -13.45 3.39
N LEU A 256 -8.16 -14.51 4.23
CA LEU A 256 -6.92 -15.19 4.56
C LEU A 256 -6.35 -15.94 3.35
N ALA A 257 -7.20 -16.62 2.58
CA ALA A 257 -6.80 -17.25 1.32
C ALA A 257 -6.19 -16.22 0.34
N LEU A 258 -6.87 -15.07 0.18
CA LEU A 258 -6.38 -13.96 -0.64
C LEU A 258 -5.03 -13.43 -0.13
N GLY A 259 -4.91 -13.15 1.16
CA GLY A 259 -3.70 -12.58 1.73
C GLY A 259 -2.51 -13.55 1.68
N SER A 260 -2.71 -14.82 2.06
CA SER A 260 -1.67 -15.85 2.04
C SER A 260 -1.15 -16.15 0.63
N ALA A 261 -2.01 -16.07 -0.39
CA ALA A 261 -1.63 -16.20 -1.78
C ALA A 261 -0.63 -15.13 -2.23
N GLY A 262 -0.59 -13.99 -1.54
CA GLY A 262 0.37 -12.93 -1.81
C GLY A 262 1.83 -13.38 -1.74
N PHE A 263 2.16 -14.31 -0.84
CA PHE A 263 3.52 -14.88 -0.76
C PHE A 263 3.87 -15.67 -2.03
N VAL A 264 2.91 -16.46 -2.54
CA VAL A 264 3.08 -17.23 -3.78
C VAL A 264 3.25 -16.29 -4.97
N GLY A 265 2.39 -15.27 -5.08
CA GLY A 265 2.44 -14.29 -6.17
C GLY A 265 3.74 -13.48 -6.17
N THR A 266 4.19 -13.01 -5.01
CA THR A 266 5.45 -12.27 -4.87
C THR A 266 6.65 -13.13 -5.26
N TYR A 267 6.70 -14.38 -4.81
CA TYR A 267 7.77 -15.32 -5.16
C TYR A 267 7.79 -15.63 -6.66
N ALA A 268 6.63 -15.97 -7.24
CA ALA A 268 6.49 -16.26 -8.66
C ALA A 268 6.88 -15.05 -9.53
N ALA A 269 6.45 -13.84 -9.16
CA ALA A 269 6.88 -12.62 -9.86
C ALA A 269 8.39 -12.45 -9.79
N GLY A 270 9.00 -12.61 -8.60
CA GLY A 270 10.43 -12.49 -8.39
C GLY A 270 11.26 -13.41 -9.30
N THR A 271 10.81 -14.63 -9.53
CA THR A 271 11.49 -15.59 -10.41
C THR A 271 11.28 -15.31 -11.90
N LEU A 272 10.08 -14.85 -12.28
CA LEU A 272 9.70 -14.68 -13.68
C LEU A 272 10.12 -13.31 -14.27
N MET A 273 10.27 -12.26 -13.43
CA MET A 273 10.47 -10.90 -13.93
C MET A 273 11.79 -10.69 -14.67
N ASN A 274 12.86 -11.44 -14.34
CA ASN A 274 14.16 -11.30 -15.00
C ASN A 274 14.09 -11.58 -16.52
N ARG A 275 13.17 -12.46 -16.96
CA ARG A 275 13.03 -12.85 -18.37
C ARG A 275 11.78 -12.28 -19.02
N HIS A 276 10.74 -11.94 -18.23
CA HIS A 276 9.40 -11.69 -18.74
C HIS A 276 8.74 -10.43 -18.20
N LEU A 277 9.50 -9.44 -17.68
CA LEU A 277 8.98 -8.24 -17.02
C LEU A 277 7.82 -7.59 -17.80
N TYR A 278 8.02 -7.25 -19.07
CA TYR A 278 7.00 -6.55 -19.87
C TYR A 278 5.76 -7.40 -20.15
N ARG A 279 5.93 -8.74 -20.22
CA ARG A 279 4.79 -9.67 -20.31
C ARG A 279 4.01 -9.66 -19.01
N LEU A 280 4.69 -9.69 -17.85
CA LEU A 280 4.03 -9.60 -16.54
C LEU A 280 3.27 -8.28 -16.40
N LEU A 281 3.89 -7.13 -16.71
CA LEU A 281 3.22 -5.82 -16.66
C LEU A 281 1.96 -5.76 -17.53
N ARG A 282 1.91 -6.48 -18.64
CA ARG A 282 0.76 -6.53 -19.53
C ARG A 282 -0.30 -7.54 -19.09
N TYR A 283 0.09 -8.77 -18.77
CA TYR A 283 -0.85 -9.87 -18.59
C TYR A 283 -1.35 -10.02 -17.14
N LEU A 284 -0.59 -9.57 -16.13
CA LEU A 284 -1.06 -9.60 -14.73
C LEU A 284 -2.35 -8.78 -14.52
N PRO A 285 -2.45 -7.52 -15.00
CA PRO A 285 -3.69 -6.77 -14.86
C PRO A 285 -4.86 -7.44 -15.59
N LEU A 286 -4.61 -7.99 -16.80
CA LEU A 286 -5.65 -8.69 -17.55
C LEU A 286 -6.14 -9.94 -16.82
N ALA A 287 -5.23 -10.77 -16.33
CA ALA A 287 -5.57 -11.97 -15.55
C ALA A 287 -6.33 -11.60 -14.27
N LEU A 288 -5.90 -10.54 -13.57
CA LEU A 288 -6.59 -10.03 -12.38
C LEU A 288 -8.00 -9.55 -12.71
N GLY A 289 -8.19 -8.82 -13.82
CA GLY A 289 -9.50 -8.38 -14.31
C GLY A 289 -10.42 -9.57 -14.65
N LEU A 290 -9.90 -10.58 -15.35
CA LEU A 290 -10.65 -11.80 -15.66
C LEU A 290 -11.04 -12.56 -14.39
N THR A 291 -10.13 -12.67 -13.40
CA THR A 291 -10.43 -13.29 -12.11
C THR A 291 -11.49 -12.48 -11.35
N THR A 292 -11.44 -11.15 -11.41
CA THR A 292 -12.48 -10.27 -10.81
C THR A 292 -13.84 -10.51 -11.44
N LEU A 293 -13.93 -10.67 -12.76
CA LEU A 293 -15.17 -11.03 -13.45
C LEU A 293 -15.62 -12.45 -13.10
N ALA A 294 -14.69 -13.40 -13.02
CA ALA A 294 -15.01 -14.79 -12.65
C ALA A 294 -15.62 -14.91 -11.24
N LEU A 295 -15.21 -14.05 -10.30
CA LEU A 295 -15.80 -13.98 -8.96
C LEU A 295 -17.30 -13.69 -8.98
N LEU A 296 -17.79 -12.88 -9.95
CA LEU A 296 -19.23 -12.59 -10.11
C LEU A 296 -20.07 -13.84 -10.40
N TRP A 297 -19.48 -14.84 -11.03
CA TRP A 297 -20.15 -16.09 -11.41
C TRP A 297 -19.91 -17.25 -10.42
N ALA A 298 -18.94 -17.08 -9.50
CA ALA A 298 -18.50 -18.14 -8.58
C ALA A 298 -19.40 -18.34 -7.35
N GLY A 299 -20.43 -17.54 -7.17
CA GLY A 299 -21.23 -17.40 -5.95
C GLY A 299 -21.93 -18.67 -5.45
N HIS A 300 -21.90 -19.79 -6.20
CA HIS A 300 -22.58 -21.03 -5.84
C HIS A 300 -21.69 -22.07 -5.14
N SER A 301 -20.37 -21.86 -5.12
CA SER A 301 -19.43 -22.80 -4.51
C SER A 301 -18.36 -22.06 -3.70
N MET A 302 -18.33 -22.31 -2.40
CA MET A 302 -17.34 -21.75 -1.49
C MET A 302 -15.89 -22.12 -1.87
N TRP A 303 -15.68 -23.33 -2.37
CA TRP A 303 -14.37 -23.80 -2.83
C TRP A 303 -13.90 -23.07 -4.09
N THR A 304 -14.80 -22.89 -5.07
CA THR A 304 -14.50 -22.11 -6.29
C THR A 304 -14.17 -20.68 -5.93
N LEU A 305 -14.93 -20.07 -5.02
CA LEU A 305 -14.70 -18.73 -4.54
C LEU A 305 -13.35 -18.60 -3.83
N ALA A 306 -13.01 -19.54 -2.93
CA ALA A 306 -11.74 -19.56 -2.23
C ALA A 306 -10.55 -19.70 -3.20
N LEU A 307 -10.66 -20.53 -4.23
CA LEU A 307 -9.64 -20.71 -5.26
C LEU A 307 -9.46 -19.43 -6.09
N LEU A 308 -10.55 -18.78 -6.49
CA LEU A 308 -10.49 -17.51 -7.23
C LEU A 308 -9.93 -16.37 -6.37
N MET A 309 -10.32 -16.29 -5.09
CA MET A 309 -9.76 -15.30 -4.14
C MET A 309 -8.27 -15.55 -3.91
N PHE A 310 -7.84 -16.80 -3.79
CA PHE A 310 -6.42 -17.17 -3.72
C PHE A 310 -5.68 -16.74 -4.99
N GLY A 311 -6.19 -17.11 -6.18
CA GLY A 311 -5.62 -16.69 -7.45
C GLY A 311 -5.54 -15.17 -7.60
N TRP A 312 -6.60 -14.47 -7.20
CA TRP A 312 -6.67 -13.01 -7.20
C TRP A 312 -5.58 -12.39 -6.31
N GLY A 313 -5.42 -12.91 -5.09
CA GLY A 313 -4.40 -12.44 -4.15
C GLY A 313 -2.97 -12.64 -4.68
N ALA A 314 -2.69 -13.80 -5.29
CA ALA A 314 -1.39 -14.06 -5.91
C ALA A 314 -1.09 -13.11 -7.07
N LEU A 315 -2.05 -12.90 -7.98
CA LEU A 315 -1.92 -11.97 -9.10
C LEU A 315 -1.72 -10.53 -8.62
N ASN A 316 -2.50 -10.10 -7.64
CA ASN A 316 -2.41 -8.76 -7.07
C ASN A 316 -1.05 -8.47 -6.42
N ALA A 317 -0.51 -9.42 -5.67
CA ALA A 317 0.79 -9.28 -5.01
C ALA A 317 1.97 -9.28 -6.01
N ALA A 318 1.83 -9.88 -7.18
CA ALA A 318 2.82 -9.87 -8.25
C ALA A 318 2.94 -8.50 -8.94
N ILE A 319 1.88 -7.68 -8.93
CA ILE A 319 1.82 -6.39 -9.61
C ILE A 319 2.86 -5.39 -9.08
N PRO A 320 2.91 -5.05 -7.77
CA PRO A 320 3.88 -4.10 -7.25
C PRO A 320 5.32 -4.56 -7.48
N VAL A 321 5.62 -5.86 -7.34
CA VAL A 321 6.95 -6.41 -7.61
C VAL A 321 7.40 -6.11 -9.03
N SER A 322 6.50 -6.30 -9.99
CA SER A 322 6.78 -6.08 -11.41
C SER A 322 6.97 -4.59 -11.73
N TRP A 323 6.14 -3.69 -11.16
CA TRP A 323 6.26 -2.25 -11.39
C TRP A 323 7.48 -1.63 -10.71
N PHE A 324 7.84 -2.06 -9.49
CA PHE A 324 9.06 -1.59 -8.84
C PHE A 324 10.32 -2.10 -9.56
N ASN A 325 10.29 -3.30 -10.13
CA ASN A 325 11.39 -3.76 -11.00
C ASN A 325 11.48 -2.92 -12.28
N TRP A 326 10.34 -2.57 -12.91
CA TRP A 326 10.36 -1.66 -14.05
C TRP A 326 10.99 -0.32 -13.69
N LEU A 327 10.70 0.24 -12.51
CA LEU A 327 11.25 1.50 -12.04
C LEU A 327 12.77 1.50 -12.01
N THR A 328 13.40 0.42 -11.55
CA THR A 328 14.86 0.28 -11.50
C THR A 328 15.52 0.29 -12.90
N GLN A 329 14.74 -0.02 -13.94
CA GLN A 329 15.21 -0.04 -15.33
C GLN A 329 14.83 1.24 -16.09
N GLY A 330 13.65 1.78 -15.81
CA GLY A 330 13.07 2.92 -16.56
C GLY A 330 13.54 4.30 -16.07
N VAL A 331 13.98 4.42 -14.79
CA VAL A 331 14.41 5.69 -14.17
C VAL A 331 15.70 5.47 -13.36
N ARG A 332 16.73 4.96 -14.03
CA ARG A 332 18.02 4.64 -13.39
C ARG A 332 18.80 5.86 -12.92
N ASP A 333 18.63 6.97 -13.61
CA ASP A 333 19.34 8.24 -13.37
C ASP A 333 18.78 9.02 -12.18
N GLU A 334 17.51 8.81 -11.82
CA GLU A 334 16.82 9.52 -10.72
C GLU A 334 15.98 8.56 -9.85
N PRO A 335 16.60 7.57 -9.20
CA PRO A 335 15.87 6.50 -8.49
C PRO A 335 15.00 7.01 -7.33
N GLU A 336 15.47 8.03 -6.60
CA GLU A 336 14.71 8.62 -5.49
C GLU A 336 13.46 9.37 -5.99
N ALA A 337 13.62 10.20 -7.02
CA ALA A 337 12.51 10.93 -7.63
C ALA A 337 11.51 9.97 -8.29
N GLY A 338 12.01 8.94 -8.98
CA GLY A 338 11.19 7.88 -9.58
C GLY A 338 10.39 7.09 -8.55
N GLY A 339 11.00 6.73 -7.42
CA GLY A 339 10.34 6.07 -6.29
C GLY A 339 9.22 6.92 -5.70
N GLY A 340 9.49 8.20 -5.46
CA GLY A 340 8.48 9.15 -4.97
C GLY A 340 7.30 9.31 -5.92
N LEU A 341 7.57 9.41 -7.24
CA LEU A 341 6.54 9.49 -8.26
C LEU A 341 5.69 8.22 -8.32
N MET A 342 6.31 7.03 -8.23
CA MET A 342 5.63 5.75 -8.21
C MET A 342 4.67 5.65 -7.02
N VAL A 343 5.13 5.99 -5.82
CA VAL A 343 4.29 5.99 -4.61
C VAL A 343 3.13 6.97 -4.75
N ALA A 344 3.39 8.18 -5.23
CA ALA A 344 2.33 9.18 -5.47
C ALA A 344 1.29 8.68 -6.47
N ALA A 345 1.72 8.04 -7.56
CA ALA A 345 0.82 7.46 -8.57
C ALA A 345 -0.04 6.31 -7.98
N ILE A 346 0.55 5.43 -7.17
CA ILE A 346 -0.16 4.35 -6.49
C ILE A 346 -1.19 4.91 -5.51
N GLN A 347 -0.81 5.87 -4.65
CA GLN A 347 -1.72 6.45 -3.67
C GLN A 347 -2.85 7.25 -4.33
N LEU A 348 -2.55 7.95 -5.43
CA LEU A 348 -3.57 8.63 -6.24
C LEU A 348 -4.54 7.63 -6.87
N ALA A 349 -4.04 6.49 -7.35
CA ALA A 349 -4.88 5.41 -7.88
C ALA A 349 -5.80 4.82 -6.80
N ILE A 350 -5.28 4.54 -5.60
CA ILE A 350 -6.05 4.05 -4.45
C ILE A 350 -7.14 5.06 -4.08
N MET A 351 -6.79 6.34 -3.98
CA MET A 351 -7.72 7.43 -3.69
C MET A 351 -8.88 7.48 -4.68
N LEU A 352 -8.56 7.54 -5.97
CA LEU A 352 -9.57 7.66 -7.03
C LEU A 352 -10.45 6.42 -7.12
N SER A 353 -9.85 5.24 -7.00
CA SER A 353 -10.58 3.96 -7.12
C SER A 353 -11.50 3.69 -5.95
N ALA A 354 -11.08 4.00 -4.73
CA ALA A 354 -11.95 3.88 -3.56
C ALA A 354 -13.15 4.86 -3.65
N GLY A 355 -12.91 6.11 -4.08
CA GLY A 355 -13.96 7.10 -4.27
C GLY A 355 -14.93 6.73 -5.40
N LEU A 356 -14.42 6.46 -6.60
CA LEU A 356 -15.24 6.10 -7.76
C LEU A 356 -15.95 4.76 -7.56
N GLY A 357 -15.26 3.78 -6.97
CA GLY A 357 -15.86 2.48 -6.65
C GLY A 357 -17.03 2.60 -5.67
N GLY A 358 -16.92 3.51 -4.68
CA GLY A 358 -18.01 3.83 -3.76
C GLY A 358 -19.21 4.47 -4.43
N LEU A 359 -18.96 5.41 -5.33
CA LEU A 359 -20.04 6.02 -6.13
C LEU A 359 -20.75 4.98 -7.01
N LEU A 360 -19.99 4.07 -7.64
CA LEU A 360 -20.60 2.98 -8.41
C LEU A 360 -21.41 2.02 -7.53
N LEU A 361 -20.94 1.74 -6.31
CA LEU A 361 -21.65 0.90 -5.36
C LEU A 361 -22.96 1.53 -4.92
N ASP A 362 -22.93 2.80 -4.48
CA ASP A 362 -24.07 3.49 -3.91
C ASP A 362 -25.15 3.85 -4.95
N HIS A 363 -24.76 4.19 -6.18
CA HIS A 363 -25.69 4.63 -7.22
C HIS A 363 -26.10 3.52 -8.20
N LEU A 364 -25.32 2.46 -8.32
CA LEU A 364 -25.61 1.37 -9.25
C LEU A 364 -25.68 0.02 -8.52
N SER A 365 -24.52 -0.63 -8.29
CA SER A 365 -24.45 -1.92 -7.60
C SER A 365 -23.02 -2.35 -7.35
N ILE A 366 -22.83 -3.35 -6.48
CA ILE A 366 -21.53 -4.00 -6.27
C ILE A 366 -21.02 -4.66 -7.56
N THR A 367 -21.92 -5.21 -8.38
CA THR A 367 -21.57 -5.78 -9.70
C THR A 367 -20.99 -4.71 -10.63
N ALA A 368 -21.57 -3.50 -10.66
CA ALA A 368 -21.03 -2.39 -11.44
C ALA A 368 -19.63 -1.97 -10.96
N THR A 369 -19.39 -1.96 -9.65
CA THR A 369 -18.07 -1.69 -9.08
C THR A 369 -17.03 -2.73 -9.54
N MET A 370 -17.37 -4.03 -9.50
CA MET A 370 -16.48 -5.11 -9.94
C MET A 370 -16.21 -5.06 -11.45
N ILE A 371 -17.23 -4.78 -12.26
CA ILE A 371 -17.05 -4.61 -13.73
C ILE A 371 -16.18 -3.37 -14.02
N GLY A 372 -16.41 -2.26 -13.33
CA GLY A 372 -15.57 -1.06 -13.43
C GLY A 372 -14.12 -1.32 -13.07
N ALA A 373 -13.88 -2.08 -12.00
CA ALA A 373 -12.55 -2.53 -11.60
C ALA A 373 -11.87 -3.36 -12.70
N ALA A 374 -12.58 -4.34 -13.26
CA ALA A 374 -12.07 -5.19 -14.34
C ALA A 374 -11.80 -4.38 -15.63
N ALA A 375 -12.64 -3.40 -15.94
CA ALA A 375 -12.45 -2.50 -17.08
C ALA A 375 -11.17 -1.66 -16.92
N LEU A 376 -10.92 -1.09 -15.74
CA LEU A 376 -9.67 -0.36 -15.44
C LEU A 376 -8.45 -1.26 -15.61
N LEU A 377 -8.51 -2.51 -15.15
CA LEU A 377 -7.43 -3.48 -15.29
C LEU A 377 -7.17 -3.85 -16.78
N ALA A 378 -8.24 -4.02 -17.56
CA ALA A 378 -8.13 -4.28 -18.99
C ALA A 378 -7.51 -3.09 -19.75
N ILE A 379 -7.96 -1.85 -19.45
CA ILE A 379 -7.37 -0.63 -20.02
C ILE A 379 -5.92 -0.48 -19.59
N GLY A 380 -5.58 -0.79 -18.32
CA GLY A 380 -4.22 -0.82 -17.81
C GLY A 380 -3.33 -1.79 -18.60
N SER A 381 -3.80 -3.01 -18.86
CA SER A 381 -3.11 -4.00 -19.70
C SER A 381 -2.86 -3.49 -21.13
N LEU A 382 -3.85 -2.82 -21.72
CA LEU A 382 -3.75 -2.25 -23.08
C LEU A 382 -2.81 -1.04 -23.12
N SER A 383 -2.79 -0.21 -22.09
CA SER A 383 -1.94 0.99 -21.99
C SER A 383 -0.45 0.66 -21.93
N VAL A 384 -0.09 -0.45 -21.28
CA VAL A 384 1.29 -0.98 -21.27
C VAL A 384 1.76 -1.32 -22.70
N GLY A 385 0.89 -1.86 -23.53
CA GLY A 385 1.15 -2.13 -24.94
C GLY A 385 2.37 -3.03 -25.18
N SER A 386 3.28 -2.61 -26.08
CA SER A 386 4.53 -3.31 -26.36
C SER A 386 5.68 -2.83 -25.44
N ALA A 387 6.63 -3.71 -25.14
CA ALA A 387 7.84 -3.43 -24.36
C ALA A 387 8.55 -2.12 -24.78
N ARG A 388 8.59 -1.83 -26.09
CA ARG A 388 9.22 -0.64 -26.66
C ARG A 388 8.61 0.69 -26.16
N ARG A 389 7.35 0.70 -25.74
CA ARG A 389 6.67 1.92 -25.25
C ARG A 389 7.06 2.29 -23.82
N LEU A 390 7.52 1.32 -23.05
CA LEU A 390 7.95 1.48 -21.65
C LEU A 390 9.48 1.42 -21.50
N SER A 391 10.21 1.02 -22.52
CA SER A 391 11.67 1.07 -22.51
C SER A 391 12.17 2.49 -22.81
N HIS A 392 13.27 2.86 -22.17
CA HIS A 392 14.05 4.03 -22.58
C HIS A 392 14.49 3.77 -24.04
N ALA A 393 13.99 4.56 -24.98
CA ALA A 393 14.60 4.61 -26.29
C ALA A 393 15.99 5.23 -26.08
N SER A 394 17.04 4.41 -26.07
CA SER A 394 18.39 4.92 -26.30
C SER A 394 18.38 5.56 -27.70
N PRO A 395 18.88 6.80 -27.82
CA PRO A 395 18.98 7.45 -29.12
C PRO A 395 19.86 6.63 -30.07
#